data_ec3dfb2fd25cfaede810b074c0c8ec9f
#
_entry.id   ec3dfb2fd25cfaede810b074c0c8ec9f
#
_cell.length_a   1.000
_cell.length_b   1.000
_cell.length_c   1.000
_cell.angle_alpha   90.00
_cell.angle_beta   90.00
_cell.angle_gamma   90.00
#
_symmetry.space_group_name_H-M   'P 1'
#
loop_
_entity.id
_entity.type
_entity.pdbx_description
1 polymer ?
#
loop_
_entity_poly.entity_id
_entity_poly.type
_entity_poly.pdbx_seq_one_letter_code
_entity_poly.pdbx_strand_id
1 'polypeptide(L)'
;MNRRERYKRIMNHQEADRVPIDLGSHVASIHRNSYMKLKKYMQDEGLKNEDKVLDRMVQNIVPDEKLLQRLGVDFRWLFPNWVGVKDVRDDIYEDMW
;
A
#
# COMPACT_ATOMS: atom_id res chain seq x y z
N MET A 1 -10.03 17.05 -12.65
CA MET A 1 -9.94 15.67 -13.22
C MET A 1 -9.94 14.65 -12.09
N ASN A 2 -10.81 13.64 -12.17
CA ASN A 2 -10.86 12.60 -11.16
C ASN A 2 -9.86 11.48 -11.47
N ARG A 3 -9.71 10.51 -10.54
CA ARG A 3 -8.75 9.40 -10.67
C ARG A 3 -8.99 8.55 -11.92
N ARG A 4 -10.26 8.26 -12.20
CA ARG A 4 -10.64 7.42 -13.35
C ARG A 4 -10.34 8.10 -14.69
N GLU A 5 -10.61 9.39 -14.78
CA GLU A 5 -10.30 10.18 -15.98
C GLU A 5 -8.79 10.27 -16.20
N ARG A 6 -8.03 10.49 -15.13
CA ARG A 6 -6.57 10.51 -15.17
C ARG A 6 -6.00 9.19 -15.68
N TYR A 7 -6.48 8.08 -15.14
CA TYR A 7 -6.11 6.74 -15.60
C TYR A 7 -6.42 6.53 -17.09
N LYS A 8 -7.64 6.87 -17.52
CA LYS A 8 -8.05 6.69 -18.92
C LYS A 8 -7.19 7.50 -19.87
N ARG A 9 -6.88 8.73 -19.54
CA ARG A 9 -6.02 9.57 -20.39
C ARG A 9 -4.64 8.96 -20.54
N ILE A 10 -4.03 8.54 -19.46
CA ILE A 10 -2.70 7.96 -19.49
C ILE A 10 -2.67 6.65 -20.28
N MET A 11 -3.66 5.79 -20.10
CA MET A 11 -3.76 4.56 -20.89
C MET A 11 -3.96 4.82 -22.38
N ASN A 12 -4.52 5.97 -22.74
CA ASN A 12 -4.68 6.40 -24.12
C ASN A 12 -3.52 7.29 -24.61
N HIS A 13 -2.40 7.30 -23.89
CA HIS A 13 -1.22 8.12 -24.23
C HIS A 13 -1.54 9.61 -24.34
N GLN A 14 -2.47 10.09 -23.54
CA GLN A 14 -2.86 11.50 -23.46
C GLN A 14 -2.34 12.12 -22.17
N GLU A 15 -2.02 13.40 -22.23
CA GLU A 15 -1.58 14.13 -21.06
C GLU A 15 -2.71 14.26 -20.03
N ALA A 16 -2.40 14.00 -18.76
CA ALA A 16 -3.29 14.21 -17.63
C ALA A 16 -2.89 15.47 -16.86
N ASP A 17 -3.70 15.85 -15.86
CA ASP A 17 -3.42 17.01 -15.01
C ASP A 17 -2.16 16.83 -14.14
N ARG A 18 -1.81 15.59 -13.82
CA ARG A 18 -0.58 15.22 -13.12
C ARG A 18 -0.25 13.74 -13.34
N VAL A 19 0.94 13.34 -12.95
CA VAL A 19 1.32 11.94 -12.96
C VAL A 19 0.49 11.16 -11.94
N PRO A 20 -0.05 9.99 -12.30
CA PRO A 20 -0.73 9.13 -11.34
C PRO A 20 0.22 8.63 -10.25
N ILE A 21 -0.28 8.50 -9.05
CA ILE A 21 0.47 8.02 -7.90
C ILE A 21 -0.06 6.66 -7.50
N ASP A 22 0.83 5.70 -7.36
CA ASP A 22 0.53 4.36 -6.88
C ASP A 22 1.30 4.06 -5.60
N LEU A 23 0.62 3.45 -4.63
CA LEU A 23 1.21 3.02 -3.37
C LEU A 23 0.37 1.90 -2.78
N GLY A 24 1.01 0.85 -2.31
CA GLY A 24 0.32 -0.22 -1.59
C GLY A 24 0.37 -1.59 -2.24
N SER A 25 1.04 -1.74 -3.38
CA SER A 25 1.30 -3.06 -3.95
C SER A 25 2.47 -3.77 -3.24
N HIS A 26 2.67 -5.05 -3.54
CA HIS A 26 3.76 -5.84 -2.96
C HIS A 26 5.14 -5.23 -3.19
N VAL A 27 5.34 -4.57 -4.33
CA VAL A 27 6.63 -3.99 -4.72
C VAL A 27 6.65 -2.46 -4.65
N ALA A 28 5.52 -1.84 -4.39
CA ALA A 28 5.37 -0.39 -4.34
C ALA A 28 4.66 0.02 -3.06
N SER A 29 5.24 -0.35 -1.93
CA SER A 29 4.73 0.02 -0.62
C SER A 29 5.84 0.53 0.29
N ILE A 30 5.51 0.85 1.52
CA ILE A 30 6.41 1.45 2.49
C ILE A 30 6.84 0.38 3.49
N HIS A 31 8.12 0.35 3.84
CA HIS A 31 8.61 -0.50 4.91
C HIS A 31 7.96 -0.11 6.24
N ARG A 32 7.68 -1.10 7.07
CA ARG A 32 7.01 -0.94 8.37
C ARG A 32 7.61 0.17 9.23
N ASN A 33 8.92 0.22 9.36
CA ASN A 33 9.59 1.22 10.20
C ASN A 33 9.40 2.64 9.67
N SER A 34 9.50 2.82 8.36
CA SER A 34 9.27 4.11 7.72
C SER A 34 7.81 4.54 7.84
N TYR A 35 6.89 3.62 7.71
CA TYR A 35 5.47 3.87 7.85
C TYR A 35 5.10 4.33 9.27
N MET A 36 5.66 3.68 10.28
CA MET A 36 5.47 4.08 11.67
C MET A 36 5.97 5.50 11.94
N LYS A 37 7.13 5.84 11.41
CA LYS A 37 7.68 7.19 11.51
C LYS A 37 6.82 8.23 10.79
N LEU A 38 6.32 7.88 9.62
CA LEU A 38 5.44 8.75 8.84
C LEU A 38 4.13 9.02 9.58
N LYS A 39 3.49 8.01 10.14
CA LYS A 39 2.27 8.18 10.92
C LYS A 39 2.50 9.09 12.13
N LYS A 40 3.61 8.90 12.81
CA LYS A 40 3.99 9.73 13.94
C LYS A 40 4.24 11.18 13.54
N TYR A 41 4.90 11.39 12.43
CA TYR A 41 5.14 12.72 11.87
C TYR A 41 3.85 13.44 11.48
N MET A 42 2.93 12.72 10.85
CA MET A 42 1.65 13.28 10.40
C MET A 42 0.72 13.63 11.57
N GLN A 43 0.89 12.99 12.73
CA GLN A 43 0.07 13.19 13.93
C GLN A 43 -1.43 13.14 13.64
N ASP A 44 -1.85 12.28 12.71
CA ASP A 44 -3.24 12.14 12.31
C ASP A 44 -3.91 11.07 13.17
N GLU A 45 -4.81 11.51 14.06
CA GLU A 45 -5.56 10.62 14.95
C GLU A 45 -6.47 9.63 14.21
N GLY A 46 -6.78 9.92 12.96
CA GLY A 46 -7.58 9.03 12.12
C GLY A 46 -6.81 7.88 11.52
N LEU A 47 -5.48 7.87 11.62
CA LEU A 47 -4.67 6.76 11.15
C LEU A 47 -4.69 5.64 12.20
N LYS A 48 -4.94 4.42 11.73
CA LYS A 48 -4.94 3.25 12.61
C LYS A 48 -3.53 2.97 13.11
N ASN A 49 -3.43 2.56 14.36
CA ASN A 49 -2.16 2.20 14.97
C ASN A 49 -1.67 0.81 14.56
N GLU A 50 -2.56 -0.01 14.03
CA GLU A 50 -2.22 -1.36 13.61
C GLU A 50 -1.55 -1.33 12.23
N ASP A 51 -0.36 -1.89 12.16
CA ASP A 51 0.38 -2.04 10.91
C ASP A 51 0.11 -3.42 10.34
N LYS A 52 -0.68 -3.47 9.28
CA LYS A 52 -0.92 -4.71 8.55
C LYS A 52 0.23 -4.94 7.58
N VAL A 53 1.02 -5.98 7.84
CA VAL A 53 2.16 -6.35 7.00
C VAL A 53 1.65 -7.02 5.72
N LEU A 54 2.07 -6.49 4.58
CA LEU A 54 1.72 -7.02 3.27
C LEU A 54 2.62 -8.20 2.88
N ASP A 55 3.92 -8.06 3.10
CA ASP A 55 4.93 -9.07 2.80
C ASP A 55 5.86 -9.21 4.00
N ARG A 56 5.95 -10.41 4.53
CA ARG A 56 6.71 -10.68 5.75
C ARG A 56 8.23 -10.65 5.52
N MET A 57 8.68 -11.00 4.34
CA MET A 57 10.11 -10.97 4.00
C MET A 57 10.63 -9.55 3.87
N VAL A 58 9.90 -8.72 3.16
CA VAL A 58 10.28 -7.34 2.87
C VAL A 58 9.80 -6.38 3.97
N GLN A 59 8.87 -6.82 4.81
CA GLN A 59 8.24 -6.00 5.85
C GLN A 59 7.51 -4.77 5.31
N ASN A 60 6.95 -4.87 4.11
CA ASN A 60 6.06 -3.85 3.57
C ASN A 60 4.71 -3.89 4.28
N ILE A 61 4.10 -2.74 4.42
CA ILE A 61 2.78 -2.61 5.05
C ILE A 61 1.67 -2.39 4.04
N VAL A 62 0.44 -2.64 4.47
CA VAL A 62 -0.76 -2.20 3.75
C VAL A 62 -1.09 -0.80 4.24
N PRO A 63 -0.98 0.25 3.40
CA PRO A 63 -1.24 1.62 3.83
C PRO A 63 -2.69 1.81 4.25
N ASP A 64 -2.90 2.65 5.25
CA ASP A 64 -4.24 3.04 5.69
C ASP A 64 -4.93 3.85 4.59
N GLU A 65 -6.22 3.61 4.37
CA GLU A 65 -7.02 4.32 3.36
C GLU A 65 -6.96 5.84 3.54
N LYS A 66 -6.96 6.30 4.77
CA LYS A 66 -6.88 7.73 5.08
C LYS A 66 -5.54 8.34 4.65
N LEU A 67 -4.45 7.58 4.81
CA LEU A 67 -3.13 7.99 4.31
C LEU A 67 -3.13 8.06 2.79
N LEU A 68 -3.68 7.05 2.12
CA LEU A 68 -3.77 7.03 0.66
C LEU A 68 -4.56 8.23 0.12
N GLN A 69 -5.65 8.59 0.78
CA GLN A 69 -6.44 9.77 0.40
C GLN A 69 -5.64 11.05 0.60
N ARG A 70 -4.94 11.18 1.72
CA ARG A 70 -4.15 12.37 2.03
C ARG A 70 -2.98 12.57 1.08
N LEU A 71 -2.36 11.50 0.63
CA LEU A 71 -1.27 11.54 -0.35
C LEU A 71 -1.76 11.65 -1.79
N GLY A 72 -3.07 11.58 -2.02
CA GLY A 72 -3.64 11.67 -3.37
C GLY A 72 -3.36 10.45 -4.23
N VAL A 73 -3.20 9.28 -3.63
CA VAL A 73 -2.94 8.03 -4.36
C VAL A 73 -4.13 7.68 -5.25
N ASP A 74 -3.85 7.37 -6.51
CA ASP A 74 -4.88 7.18 -7.52
C ASP A 74 -5.42 5.75 -7.59
N PHE A 75 -4.65 4.77 -7.15
CA PHE A 75 -4.99 3.36 -7.28
C PHE A 75 -5.28 2.71 -5.94
N ARG A 76 -6.05 1.62 -5.98
CA ARG A 76 -6.26 0.74 -4.84
C ARG A 76 -6.02 -0.69 -5.30
N TRP A 77 -5.25 -1.43 -4.54
CA TRP A 77 -4.86 -2.79 -4.88
C TRP A 77 -5.85 -3.78 -4.30
N LEU A 78 -6.24 -4.75 -5.11
CA LEU A 78 -7.03 -5.89 -4.69
C LEU A 78 -6.09 -7.07 -4.52
N PHE A 79 -6.14 -7.67 -3.34
CA PHE A 79 -5.33 -8.84 -3.04
C PHE A 79 -6.23 -10.08 -3.01
N PRO A 80 -5.81 -11.20 -3.62
CA PRO A 80 -6.54 -12.44 -3.46
C PRO A 80 -6.44 -12.93 -2.00
N ASN A 81 -7.35 -13.77 -1.60
CA ASN A 81 -7.22 -14.46 -0.31
C ASN A 81 -6.00 -15.37 -0.38
N TRP A 82 -4.92 -14.89 0.18
CA TRP A 82 -3.64 -15.57 0.08
C TRP A 82 -3.47 -16.58 1.19
N VAL A 83 -3.30 -17.83 0.80
CA VAL A 83 -3.07 -18.94 1.73
C VAL A 83 -1.70 -19.58 1.55
N GLY A 84 -0.79 -18.84 0.92
CA GLY A 84 0.49 -19.37 0.47
C GLY A 84 1.55 -19.58 1.57
N VAL A 85 1.34 -19.04 2.76
CA VAL A 85 2.35 -19.06 3.83
C VAL A 85 1.74 -19.49 5.14
N LYS A 86 2.41 -20.41 5.81
CA LYS A 86 2.06 -20.88 7.17
C LYS A 86 3.16 -20.51 8.14
N ASP A 87 2.78 -19.93 9.28
CA ASP A 87 3.72 -19.62 10.34
C ASP A 87 4.16 -20.89 11.06
N VAL A 88 5.48 -21.13 11.09
CA VAL A 88 6.07 -22.24 11.85
C VAL A 88 6.47 -21.75 13.24
N ARG A 89 7.05 -20.55 13.32
CA ARG A 89 7.40 -19.84 14.57
C ARG A 89 7.64 -18.35 14.25
N ASP A 90 7.96 -17.53 15.25
CA ASP A 90 8.07 -16.07 15.11
C ASP A 90 8.99 -15.60 13.97
N ASP A 91 10.08 -16.34 13.70
CA ASP A 91 11.09 -15.99 12.70
C ASP A 91 11.08 -16.92 11.48
N ILE A 92 10.24 -17.97 11.47
CA ILE A 92 10.18 -18.96 10.40
C ILE A 92 8.73 -19.15 9.97
N TYR A 93 8.51 -19.16 8.67
CA TYR A 93 7.24 -19.52 8.06
C TYR A 93 7.46 -20.49 6.90
N GLU A 94 6.45 -21.27 6.60
CA GLU A 94 6.48 -22.30 5.57
C GLU A 94 5.56 -21.91 4.42
N ASP A 95 6.08 -22.05 3.19
CA ASP A 95 5.28 -21.88 1.98
C ASP A 95 4.32 -23.05 1.88
N MET A 96 3.08 -22.79 1.50
CA MET A 96 2.03 -23.79 1.39
C MET A 96 2.02 -24.56 0.07
N TRP A 97 2.96 -24.26 -0.82
CA TRP A 97 3.11 -24.94 -2.11
C TRP A 97 3.87 -26.26 -2.00
#